data_958b8fd166a4b176f4856d45d308ebfa
#
_entry.id   958b8fd166a4b176f4856d45d308ebfa
#
_cell.length_a   1.000
_cell.length_b   1.000
_cell.length_c   1.000
_cell.angle_alpha   90.00
_cell.angle_beta   90.00
_cell.angle_gamma   90.00
#
_symmetry.space_group_name_H-M   'P 1'
#
loop_
_entity.id
_entity.type
_entity.pdbx_description
1 polymer ?
#
loop_
_entity_poly.entity_id
_entity_poly.type
_entity_poly.pdbx_seq_one_letter_code
_entity_poly.pdbx_strand_id
1 'polypeptide(L)'
;TLSVAMAVTALAGCGGSGSSSSSSAASATAEGASESSGRPTITFMIPTFYGTEFVNDNSDKVIQAYEDYTNTTVEWRLEANDTYKDKFGLTLMDKDNMPMILTASGALDANIVDAAKKGAFWDLSSYLQDSESYPNLSQANENVLKGLTVDGQIIGIPRTRAIGRYGLAYRTDWAEAVGITEPPKTIEDVYNMLYAFTYDDPDGNGVDDTYGLELCKYTGPLDVIQTWFGCGNEWVEQDGKLVPVHQTAEYKEALQWMRK
;
A
#
# COMPACT_ATOMS: atom_id res chain seq x y z
N THR A 1 20.47 -45.01 24.56
CA THR A 1 19.45 -46.08 24.51
C THR A 1 18.34 -45.78 25.49
N LEU A 2 17.27 -45.18 25.03
CA LEU A 2 15.95 -45.26 25.70
C LEU A 2 14.89 -45.12 24.62
N SER A 3 14.28 -46.25 24.27
CA SER A 3 13.13 -46.37 23.41
C SER A 3 11.87 -46.08 24.24
N VAL A 4 11.00 -45.16 23.77
CA VAL A 4 9.64 -45.00 24.31
C VAL A 4 8.68 -45.40 23.23
N ALA A 5 7.97 -46.50 23.45
CA ALA A 5 6.88 -47.01 22.66
C ALA A 5 5.59 -46.24 23.05
N MET A 6 4.86 -45.68 22.10
CA MET A 6 3.49 -45.18 22.28
C MET A 6 2.50 -46.22 21.79
N ALA A 7 1.67 -46.67 22.72
CA ALA A 7 0.57 -47.59 22.47
C ALA A 7 -0.64 -46.84 21.95
N VAL A 8 -1.22 -47.34 20.86
CA VAL A 8 -2.51 -46.94 20.30
C VAL A 8 -3.59 -47.77 21.00
N THR A 9 -4.52 -47.10 21.66
CA THR A 9 -5.76 -47.75 22.14
C THR A 9 -6.93 -47.31 21.29
N ALA A 10 -7.44 -48.22 20.51
CA ALA A 10 -8.73 -48.10 19.84
C ALA A 10 -9.81 -48.52 20.86
N LEU A 11 -10.83 -47.66 21.06
CA LEU A 11 -12.10 -48.03 21.69
C LEU A 11 -13.22 -47.93 20.66
N ALA A 12 -13.72 -49.06 20.29
CA ALA A 12 -15.04 -49.20 19.65
C ALA A 12 -16.10 -49.22 20.72
N GLY A 13 -17.15 -48.45 20.58
CA GLY A 13 -18.36 -48.49 21.42
C GLY A 13 -19.60 -48.23 20.60
N CYS A 14 -20.41 -49.23 20.43
CA CYS A 14 -21.71 -49.23 19.76
C CYS A 14 -22.85 -48.74 20.67
N GLY A 15 -23.82 -48.03 20.10
CA GLY A 15 -25.24 -48.23 20.42
C GLY A 15 -25.93 -47.13 21.18
N GLY A 16 -26.99 -46.60 20.60
CA GLY A 16 -28.11 -45.94 21.32
C GLY A 16 -28.79 -44.80 20.55
N SER A 17 -29.96 -45.11 20.03
CA SER A 17 -30.91 -44.24 19.35
C SER A 17 -31.45 -43.12 20.25
N GLY A 18 -31.71 -41.92 19.69
CA GLY A 18 -32.54 -40.91 20.33
C GLY A 18 -32.43 -39.52 19.72
N SER A 19 -33.39 -39.21 18.84
CA SER A 19 -34.06 -37.94 18.56
C SER A 19 -33.28 -36.64 18.40
N SER A 20 -33.19 -36.18 17.14
CA SER A 20 -33.51 -34.86 16.60
C SER A 20 -33.29 -33.60 17.46
N SER A 21 -32.28 -32.83 17.11
CA SER A 21 -32.41 -31.38 16.92
C SER A 21 -31.38 -30.93 15.89
N SER A 22 -31.87 -30.52 14.73
CA SER A 22 -31.18 -29.95 13.61
C SER A 22 -30.66 -28.56 13.99
N SER A 23 -29.34 -28.41 14.13
CA SER A 23 -28.69 -27.13 13.93
C SER A 23 -28.00 -27.19 12.58
N SER A 24 -28.69 -26.68 11.57
CA SER A 24 -28.15 -26.41 10.24
C SER A 24 -26.98 -25.42 10.33
N ALA A 25 -25.76 -25.90 10.23
CA ALA A 25 -24.67 -25.09 9.76
C ALA A 25 -25.01 -24.73 8.31
N ALA A 26 -25.36 -23.47 8.09
CA ALA A 26 -25.53 -22.92 6.76
C ALA A 26 -24.16 -22.90 6.09
N SER A 27 -23.91 -23.88 5.26
CA SER A 27 -23.00 -23.70 4.13
C SER A 27 -23.57 -22.58 3.27
N ALA A 28 -22.98 -21.41 3.32
CA ALA A 28 -23.20 -20.39 2.33
C ALA A 28 -22.60 -20.90 1.01
N THR A 29 -23.41 -21.63 0.26
CA THR A 29 -23.23 -21.77 -1.17
C THR A 29 -23.39 -20.39 -1.77
N ALA A 30 -22.31 -19.84 -2.30
CA ALA A 30 -22.34 -18.68 -3.17
C ALA A 30 -23.10 -19.07 -4.46
N GLU A 31 -24.43 -18.99 -4.44
CA GLU A 31 -25.25 -18.92 -5.62
C GLU A 31 -25.46 -17.45 -5.97
N GLY A 32 -24.59 -16.97 -6.80
CA GLY A 32 -24.62 -15.69 -7.48
C GLY A 32 -23.80 -15.82 -8.73
N ALA A 33 -24.04 -16.90 -9.51
CA ALA A 33 -23.56 -16.93 -10.88
C ALA A 33 -24.39 -15.90 -11.67
N SER A 34 -23.89 -14.67 -11.74
CA SER A 34 -24.24 -13.72 -12.76
C SER A 34 -24.06 -14.44 -14.09
N GLU A 35 -25.11 -14.45 -14.92
CA GLU A 35 -25.04 -14.96 -16.29
C GLU A 35 -23.82 -14.34 -16.96
N SER A 36 -22.84 -15.16 -17.34
CA SER A 36 -21.62 -14.70 -17.98
C SER A 36 -22.04 -13.99 -19.26
N SER A 37 -21.80 -12.70 -19.34
CA SER A 37 -22.09 -11.84 -20.49
C SER A 37 -21.33 -12.22 -21.75
N GLY A 38 -20.63 -13.35 -21.78
CA GLY A 38 -19.72 -13.76 -22.83
C GLY A 38 -18.40 -12.97 -22.87
N ARG A 39 -18.22 -12.02 -21.92
CA ARG A 39 -16.99 -11.24 -21.77
C ARG A 39 -15.92 -12.06 -21.03
N PRO A 40 -14.63 -11.92 -21.38
CA PRO A 40 -13.55 -12.54 -20.60
C PRO A 40 -13.49 -11.93 -19.20
N THR A 41 -13.27 -12.77 -18.19
CA THR A 41 -13.09 -12.33 -16.80
C THR A 41 -11.62 -12.10 -16.51
N ILE A 42 -11.33 -10.95 -15.90
CA ILE A 42 -9.99 -10.57 -15.41
C ILE A 42 -10.03 -10.53 -13.89
N THR A 43 -9.15 -11.27 -13.25
CA THR A 43 -9.05 -11.31 -11.78
C THR A 43 -7.95 -10.37 -11.28
N PHE A 44 -8.29 -9.50 -10.31
CA PHE A 44 -7.38 -8.56 -9.68
C PHE A 44 -7.22 -8.84 -8.19
N MET A 45 -6.01 -8.66 -7.67
CA MET A 45 -5.77 -8.55 -6.23
C MET A 45 -5.15 -7.18 -5.92
N ILE A 46 -5.84 -6.40 -5.08
CA ILE A 46 -5.43 -5.06 -4.70
C ILE A 46 -5.55 -4.81 -3.19
N PRO A 47 -4.69 -3.96 -2.60
CA PRO A 47 -4.84 -3.53 -1.21
C PRO A 47 -5.95 -2.48 -1.07
N THR A 48 -6.68 -2.54 0.04
CA THR A 48 -7.65 -1.53 0.43
C THR A 48 -7.31 -0.93 1.79
N PHE A 49 -7.66 0.34 1.99
CA PHE A 49 -7.39 1.06 3.23
C PHE A 49 -8.63 1.23 4.11
N TYR A 50 -9.82 0.92 3.59
CA TYR A 50 -11.10 1.20 4.21
C TYR A 50 -12.00 -0.03 4.35
N GLY A 51 -11.42 -1.20 4.45
CA GLY A 51 -12.14 -2.49 4.50
C GLY A 51 -11.92 -3.34 3.25
N THR A 52 -12.67 -4.42 3.15
CA THR A 52 -12.54 -5.40 2.04
C THR A 52 -13.65 -5.26 0.99
N GLU A 53 -14.40 -4.16 1.05
CA GLU A 53 -15.47 -3.85 0.09
C GLU A 53 -15.26 -2.45 -0.48
N PHE A 54 -15.80 -2.18 -1.66
CA PHE A 54 -15.85 -0.82 -2.18
C PHE A 54 -16.88 0.01 -1.40
N VAL A 55 -16.46 1.19 -0.92
CA VAL A 55 -17.10 1.90 0.19
C VAL A 55 -18.07 3.00 -0.24
N ASN A 56 -18.34 3.20 -1.53
CA ASN A 56 -19.24 4.27 -1.94
C ASN A 56 -20.31 3.78 -2.93
N ASP A 57 -21.48 4.41 -2.88
CA ASP A 57 -22.65 4.07 -3.68
C ASP A 57 -22.47 4.19 -5.20
N ASN A 58 -21.31 4.70 -5.65
CA ASN A 58 -21.00 4.84 -7.08
C ASN A 58 -19.95 3.85 -7.56
N SER A 59 -19.43 2.98 -6.68
CA SER A 59 -18.41 1.98 -7.06
C SER A 59 -18.90 1.09 -8.19
N ASP A 60 -20.13 0.60 -8.10
CA ASP A 60 -20.74 -0.27 -9.11
C ASP A 60 -20.81 0.42 -10.48
N LYS A 61 -21.14 1.72 -10.51
CA LYS A 61 -21.19 2.49 -11.76
C LYS A 61 -19.81 2.67 -12.38
N VAL A 62 -18.78 2.87 -11.55
CA VAL A 62 -17.40 3.01 -12.03
C VAL A 62 -16.89 1.67 -12.56
N ILE A 63 -17.15 0.58 -11.86
CA ILE A 63 -16.79 -0.77 -12.29
C ILE A 63 -17.50 -1.10 -13.61
N GLN A 64 -18.81 -0.87 -13.68
CA GLN A 64 -19.59 -1.10 -14.89
C GLN A 64 -19.06 -0.30 -16.09
N ALA A 65 -18.74 0.98 -15.90
CA ALA A 65 -18.17 1.81 -16.96
C ALA A 65 -16.81 1.28 -17.43
N TYR A 66 -15.99 0.78 -16.50
CA TYR A 66 -14.70 0.14 -16.83
C TYR A 66 -14.91 -1.15 -17.61
N GLU A 67 -15.80 -2.02 -17.16
CA GLU A 67 -16.12 -3.28 -17.80
C GLU A 67 -16.70 -3.09 -19.22
N ASP A 68 -17.57 -2.10 -19.39
CA ASP A 68 -18.13 -1.74 -20.70
C ASP A 68 -17.06 -1.18 -21.65
N TYR A 69 -16.16 -0.33 -21.13
CA TYR A 69 -15.08 0.23 -21.93
C TYR A 69 -14.07 -0.86 -22.38
N THR A 70 -13.74 -1.79 -21.49
CA THR A 70 -12.74 -2.83 -21.76
C THR A 70 -13.34 -4.08 -22.38
N ASN A 71 -14.67 -4.20 -22.42
CA ASN A 71 -15.40 -5.40 -22.80
C ASN A 71 -14.96 -6.64 -22.00
N THR A 72 -14.71 -6.45 -20.69
CA THR A 72 -14.32 -7.50 -19.75
C THR A 72 -15.25 -7.51 -18.54
N THR A 73 -15.26 -8.60 -17.78
CA THR A 73 -15.78 -8.64 -16.42
C THR A 73 -14.61 -8.64 -15.45
N VAL A 74 -14.72 -7.91 -14.36
CA VAL A 74 -13.63 -7.79 -13.37
C VAL A 74 -14.02 -8.43 -12.06
N GLU A 75 -13.23 -9.41 -11.64
CA GLU A 75 -13.33 -10.02 -10.33
C GLU A 75 -12.27 -9.43 -9.40
N TRP A 76 -12.72 -8.78 -8.32
CA TRP A 76 -11.87 -8.07 -7.38
C TRP A 76 -11.62 -8.89 -6.12
N ARG A 77 -10.37 -9.23 -5.86
CA ARG A 77 -9.91 -9.71 -4.56
C ARG A 77 -9.35 -8.53 -3.77
N LEU A 78 -10.19 -7.98 -2.89
CA LEU A 78 -9.83 -6.84 -2.03
C LEU A 78 -9.21 -7.36 -0.74
N GLU A 79 -8.00 -6.90 -0.41
CA GLU A 79 -7.28 -7.34 0.77
C GLU A 79 -6.91 -6.13 1.64
N ALA A 80 -7.08 -6.27 2.96
CA ALA A 80 -6.73 -5.20 3.88
C ALA A 80 -5.24 -4.84 3.80
N ASN A 81 -4.93 -3.55 3.70
CA ASN A 81 -3.56 -3.06 3.46
C ASN A 81 -2.55 -3.47 4.53
N ASP A 82 -2.96 -3.58 5.79
CA ASP A 82 -2.11 -3.96 6.92
C ASP A 82 -1.63 -5.42 6.84
N THR A 83 -2.42 -6.30 6.23
CA THR A 83 -2.09 -7.72 6.02
C THR A 83 -1.73 -8.06 4.57
N TYR A 84 -1.78 -7.06 3.68
CA TYR A 84 -1.62 -7.27 2.23
C TYR A 84 -0.30 -7.94 1.86
N LYS A 85 0.79 -7.51 2.48
CA LYS A 85 2.13 -8.05 2.18
C LYS A 85 2.24 -9.55 2.44
N ASP A 86 1.66 -10.01 3.55
CA ASP A 86 1.69 -11.43 3.91
C ASP A 86 0.81 -12.24 2.96
N LYS A 87 -0.39 -11.74 2.68
CA LYS A 87 -1.31 -12.38 1.73
C LYS A 87 -0.77 -12.40 0.30
N PHE A 88 -0.09 -11.33 -0.12
CA PHE A 88 0.60 -11.28 -1.41
C PHE A 88 1.67 -12.38 -1.51
N GLY A 89 2.50 -12.54 -0.49
CA GLY A 89 3.50 -13.60 -0.43
C GLY A 89 2.90 -15.02 -0.52
N LEU A 90 1.80 -15.26 0.21
CA LEU A 90 1.08 -16.53 0.15
C LEU A 90 0.45 -16.78 -1.24
N THR A 91 -0.11 -15.74 -1.85
CA THR A 91 -0.71 -15.83 -3.19
C THR A 91 0.32 -16.21 -4.25
N LEU A 92 1.56 -15.70 -4.15
CA LEU A 92 2.65 -16.09 -5.07
C LEU A 92 3.05 -17.57 -4.94
N MET A 93 2.72 -18.22 -3.84
CA MET A 93 2.99 -19.66 -3.62
C MET A 93 1.85 -20.55 -4.13
N ASP A 94 0.65 -20.00 -4.30
CA ASP A 94 -0.55 -20.72 -4.75
C ASP A 94 -0.77 -20.50 -6.25
N LYS A 95 -0.13 -21.33 -7.04
CA LYS A 95 -0.17 -21.22 -8.51
C LYS A 95 -1.57 -21.42 -9.12
N ASP A 96 -2.41 -22.19 -8.43
CA ASP A 96 -3.72 -22.58 -8.97
C ASP A 96 -4.78 -21.48 -8.74
N ASN A 97 -4.56 -20.60 -7.74
CA ASN A 97 -5.47 -19.51 -7.37
C ASN A 97 -4.82 -18.12 -7.49
N MET A 98 -3.75 -18.01 -8.26
CA MET A 98 -3.10 -16.72 -8.48
C MET A 98 -3.95 -15.84 -9.40
N PRO A 99 -4.32 -14.62 -8.98
CA PRO A 99 -5.04 -13.67 -9.84
C PRO A 99 -4.21 -13.31 -11.09
N MET A 100 -4.91 -12.94 -12.17
CA MET A 100 -4.24 -12.49 -13.40
C MET A 100 -3.40 -11.24 -13.18
N ILE A 101 -3.86 -10.33 -12.30
CA ILE A 101 -3.19 -9.09 -11.99
C ILE A 101 -3.06 -8.94 -10.47
N LEU A 102 -1.82 -8.74 -10.01
CA LEU A 102 -1.48 -8.48 -8.62
C LEU A 102 -0.88 -7.08 -8.48
N THR A 103 -1.34 -6.30 -7.52
CA THR A 103 -0.74 -5.01 -7.20
C THR A 103 0.38 -5.19 -6.18
N ALA A 104 1.62 -5.01 -6.57
CA ALA A 104 2.74 -4.98 -5.63
C ALA A 104 2.80 -3.64 -4.88
N SER A 105 3.05 -3.68 -3.58
CA SER A 105 3.18 -2.48 -2.73
C SER A 105 4.63 -2.03 -2.65
N GLY A 106 5.19 -1.50 -3.74
CA GLY A 106 6.55 -0.96 -3.71
C GLY A 106 7.50 -1.62 -4.71
N ALA A 107 8.79 -1.51 -4.44
CA ALA A 107 9.85 -2.07 -5.26
C ALA A 107 9.85 -3.62 -5.25
N LEU A 108 10.56 -4.22 -6.17
CA LEU A 108 10.74 -5.66 -6.24
C LEU A 108 11.41 -6.17 -4.96
N ASP A 109 10.64 -6.86 -4.13
CA ASP A 109 11.19 -7.58 -2.97
C ASP A 109 11.68 -8.98 -3.34
N ALA A 110 12.32 -9.67 -2.39
CA ALA A 110 12.90 -10.98 -2.61
C ALA A 110 11.86 -12.02 -3.07
N ASN A 111 10.63 -11.94 -2.59
CA ASN A 111 9.56 -12.87 -2.96
C ASN A 111 9.14 -12.69 -4.41
N ILE A 112 9.04 -11.42 -4.87
CA ILE A 112 8.71 -11.09 -6.25
C ILE A 112 9.83 -11.57 -7.18
N VAL A 113 11.08 -11.27 -6.84
CA VAL A 113 12.24 -11.68 -7.63
C VAL A 113 12.34 -13.20 -7.72
N ASP A 114 12.11 -13.93 -6.62
CA ASP A 114 12.15 -15.39 -6.60
C ASP A 114 10.99 -15.99 -7.43
N ALA A 115 9.78 -15.43 -7.31
CA ALA A 115 8.64 -15.85 -8.12
C ALA A 115 8.86 -15.58 -9.61
N ALA A 116 9.45 -14.44 -9.98
CA ALA A 116 9.80 -14.11 -11.36
C ALA A 116 10.80 -15.11 -11.95
N LYS A 117 11.86 -15.44 -11.22
CA LYS A 117 12.86 -16.44 -11.62
C LYS A 117 12.26 -17.84 -11.81
N LYS A 118 11.18 -18.12 -11.12
CA LYS A 118 10.41 -19.38 -11.25
C LYS A 118 9.35 -19.33 -12.34
N GLY A 119 9.26 -18.24 -13.11
CA GLY A 119 8.32 -18.08 -14.23
C GLY A 119 6.87 -17.82 -13.79
N ALA A 120 6.65 -17.19 -12.65
CA ALA A 120 5.32 -16.85 -12.16
C ALA A 120 4.68 -15.67 -12.94
N PHE A 121 5.47 -14.84 -13.58
CA PHE A 121 5.02 -13.64 -14.29
C PHE A 121 5.33 -13.73 -15.79
N TRP A 122 4.52 -13.03 -16.57
CA TRP A 122 4.76 -12.88 -17.99
C TRP A 122 5.90 -11.88 -18.23
N ASP A 123 6.67 -12.10 -19.29
CA ASP A 123 7.56 -11.09 -19.85
C ASP A 123 6.74 -10.08 -20.65
N LEU A 124 6.67 -8.85 -20.14
CA LEU A 124 5.93 -7.75 -20.75
C LEU A 124 6.78 -6.90 -21.70
N SER A 125 8.04 -7.23 -21.91
CA SER A 125 9.00 -6.41 -22.66
C SER A 125 8.50 -6.07 -24.08
N SER A 126 7.96 -7.05 -24.81
CA SER A 126 7.45 -6.83 -26.16
C SER A 126 6.21 -5.92 -26.20
N TYR A 127 5.32 -6.04 -25.21
CA TYR A 127 4.10 -5.23 -25.12
C TYR A 127 4.41 -3.77 -24.75
N LEU A 128 5.38 -3.54 -23.86
CA LEU A 128 5.77 -2.21 -23.42
C LEU A 128 6.61 -1.45 -24.47
N GLN A 129 7.12 -2.13 -25.47
CA GLN A 129 7.87 -1.54 -26.59
C GLN A 129 7.03 -1.33 -27.85
N ASP A 130 5.87 -1.93 -27.93
CA ASP A 130 4.95 -1.82 -29.08
C ASP A 130 4.04 -0.59 -28.89
N SER A 131 4.49 0.54 -29.42
CA SER A 131 3.72 1.80 -29.37
C SER A 131 2.56 1.86 -30.35
N GLU A 132 2.51 0.97 -31.32
CA GLU A 132 1.41 0.90 -32.28
C GLU A 132 0.20 0.20 -31.68
N SER A 133 0.40 -0.99 -31.09
CA SER A 133 -0.68 -1.77 -30.47
C SER A 133 -1.01 -1.31 -29.04
N TYR A 134 -0.01 -0.82 -28.30
CA TYR A 134 -0.13 -0.45 -26.88
C TYR A 134 0.40 0.96 -26.60
N PRO A 135 -0.21 2.03 -27.18
CA PRO A 135 0.33 3.37 -27.12
C PRO A 135 0.42 3.95 -25.69
N ASN A 136 -0.44 3.52 -24.78
CA ASN A 136 -0.41 3.97 -23.39
C ASN A 136 0.66 3.25 -22.57
N LEU A 137 0.87 1.95 -22.79
CA LEU A 137 1.88 1.17 -22.07
C LEU A 137 3.29 1.54 -22.48
N SER A 138 3.50 1.84 -23.75
CA SER A 138 4.81 2.21 -24.31
C SER A 138 5.35 3.56 -23.83
N GLN A 139 4.53 4.37 -23.15
CA GLN A 139 4.95 5.65 -22.54
C GLN A 139 5.63 5.49 -21.17
N ALA A 140 5.78 4.28 -20.67
CA ALA A 140 6.43 4.03 -19.39
C ALA A 140 7.90 4.48 -19.42
N ASN A 141 8.35 5.17 -18.37
CA ASN A 141 9.71 5.68 -18.29
C ASN A 141 10.73 4.54 -18.19
N GLU A 142 11.74 4.54 -19.05
CA GLU A 142 12.75 3.48 -19.12
C GLU A 142 13.48 3.23 -17.78
N ASN A 143 13.77 4.27 -17.01
CA ASN A 143 14.44 4.10 -15.71
C ASN A 143 13.51 3.42 -14.67
N VAL A 144 12.22 3.64 -14.77
CA VAL A 144 11.23 2.94 -13.94
C VAL A 144 11.13 1.47 -14.38
N LEU A 145 11.13 1.21 -15.69
CA LEU A 145 11.09 -0.15 -16.23
C LEU A 145 12.32 -0.98 -15.84
N LYS A 146 13.51 -0.36 -15.75
CA LYS A 146 14.72 -1.02 -15.22
C LYS A 146 14.50 -1.55 -13.79
N GLY A 147 13.77 -0.82 -12.96
CA GLY A 147 13.40 -1.25 -11.61
C GLY A 147 12.38 -2.40 -11.57
N LEU A 148 11.74 -2.72 -12.69
CA LEU A 148 10.80 -3.82 -12.84
C LEU A 148 11.36 -5.00 -13.67
N THR A 149 12.67 -4.98 -13.95
CA THR A 149 13.34 -5.98 -14.78
C THR A 149 14.03 -7.02 -13.90
N VAL A 150 13.71 -8.29 -14.13
CA VAL A 150 14.35 -9.45 -13.49
C VAL A 150 14.88 -10.37 -14.58
N ASP A 151 16.16 -10.67 -14.54
CA ASP A 151 16.85 -11.54 -15.53
C ASP A 151 16.56 -11.14 -17.01
N GLY A 152 16.45 -9.83 -17.27
CA GLY A 152 16.21 -9.26 -18.59
C GLY A 152 14.73 -9.18 -19.00
N GLN A 153 13.81 -9.67 -18.20
CA GLN A 153 12.37 -9.63 -18.44
C GLN A 153 11.69 -8.53 -17.63
N ILE A 154 10.83 -7.75 -18.25
CA ILE A 154 10.00 -6.77 -17.56
C ILE A 154 8.75 -7.49 -17.05
N ILE A 155 8.63 -7.63 -15.72
CA ILE A 155 7.60 -8.46 -15.08
C ILE A 155 6.40 -7.69 -14.55
N GLY A 156 6.34 -6.39 -14.78
CA GLY A 156 5.24 -5.58 -14.25
C GLY A 156 5.05 -4.26 -14.99
N ILE A 157 3.89 -3.68 -14.78
CA ILE A 157 3.52 -2.34 -15.26
C ILE A 157 3.67 -1.36 -14.11
N PRO A 158 4.42 -0.25 -14.29
CA PRO A 158 4.63 0.71 -13.22
C PRO A 158 3.36 1.51 -12.91
N ARG A 159 3.00 1.58 -11.64
CA ARG A 159 2.03 2.55 -11.16
C ARG A 159 2.77 3.86 -10.84
N THR A 160 2.82 4.76 -11.80
CA THR A 160 3.50 6.03 -11.63
C THR A 160 2.73 6.97 -10.69
N ARG A 161 3.48 7.78 -9.95
CA ARG A 161 2.95 8.88 -9.15
C ARG A 161 3.75 10.15 -9.42
N ALA A 162 3.14 11.30 -9.18
CA ALA A 162 3.88 12.56 -9.24
C ALA A 162 5.10 12.53 -8.31
N ILE A 163 6.24 13.03 -8.79
CA ILE A 163 7.50 13.05 -8.02
C ILE A 163 7.37 14.00 -6.83
N GLY A 164 6.82 15.21 -7.05
CA GLY A 164 6.51 16.17 -5.98
C GLY A 164 5.09 15.93 -5.45
N ARG A 165 4.97 15.24 -4.32
CA ARG A 165 3.68 14.86 -3.74
C ARG A 165 3.40 15.52 -2.40
N TYR A 166 4.43 15.93 -1.71
CA TYR A 166 4.33 16.45 -0.36
C TYR A 166 4.59 17.94 -0.37
N GLY A 167 3.89 18.63 0.49
CA GLY A 167 4.04 20.04 0.74
C GLY A 167 3.53 20.37 2.13
N LEU A 168 3.91 21.52 2.64
CA LEU A 168 3.35 22.08 3.85
C LEU A 168 2.16 22.97 3.49
N ALA A 169 0.99 22.64 4.01
CA ALA A 169 -0.18 23.52 3.97
C ALA A 169 -0.43 24.04 5.39
N TYR A 170 -0.76 25.32 5.50
CA TYR A 170 -1.07 25.97 6.79
C TYR A 170 -2.29 26.89 6.68
N ARG A 171 -2.88 27.19 7.80
CA ARG A 171 -4.01 28.14 7.94
C ARG A 171 -3.51 29.56 7.76
N THR A 172 -3.86 30.20 6.65
CA THR A 172 -3.44 31.59 6.37
C THR A 172 -4.14 32.60 7.25
N ASP A 173 -5.39 32.35 7.64
CA ASP A 173 -6.12 33.17 8.60
C ASP A 173 -5.48 33.12 10.00
N TRP A 174 -4.97 31.97 10.44
CA TRP A 174 -4.20 31.88 11.68
C TRP A 174 -2.86 32.60 11.58
N ALA A 175 -2.18 32.47 10.45
CA ALA A 175 -0.93 33.20 10.21
C ALA A 175 -1.12 34.71 10.31
N GLU A 176 -2.16 35.23 9.68
CA GLU A 176 -2.53 36.67 9.77
C GLU A 176 -2.86 37.07 11.20
N ALA A 177 -3.63 36.25 11.95
CA ALA A 177 -4.02 36.54 13.33
C ALA A 177 -2.80 36.68 14.28
N VAL A 178 -1.75 35.85 14.06
CA VAL A 178 -0.50 35.89 14.85
C VAL A 178 0.58 36.78 14.20
N GLY A 179 0.24 37.57 13.19
CA GLY A 179 1.14 38.56 12.57
C GLY A 179 2.14 38.01 11.57
N ILE A 180 1.96 36.78 11.08
CA ILE A 180 2.80 36.17 10.05
C ILE A 180 2.21 36.54 8.68
N THR A 181 2.88 37.42 7.95
CA THR A 181 2.39 37.98 6.68
C THR A 181 3.08 37.38 5.44
N GLU A 182 4.19 36.66 5.65
CA GLU A 182 4.96 36.01 4.58
C GLU A 182 4.99 34.50 4.77
N PRO A 183 4.96 33.70 3.71
CA PRO A 183 5.15 32.26 3.80
C PRO A 183 6.50 31.90 4.42
N PRO A 184 6.60 30.83 5.23
CA PRO A 184 7.85 30.39 5.82
C PRO A 184 8.86 30.01 4.73
N LYS A 185 10.10 30.48 4.86
CA LYS A 185 11.21 30.28 3.90
C LYS A 185 12.33 29.39 4.46
N THR A 186 12.36 29.25 5.79
CA THR A 186 13.39 28.47 6.51
C THR A 186 12.72 27.48 7.47
N ILE A 187 13.50 26.52 7.95
CA ILE A 187 13.04 25.56 8.98
C ILE A 187 12.69 26.32 10.26
N GLU A 188 13.40 27.37 10.57
CA GLU A 188 13.12 28.22 11.75
C GLU A 188 11.81 29.00 11.58
N ASP A 189 11.51 29.52 10.39
CA ASP A 189 10.22 30.17 10.12
C ASP A 189 9.07 29.19 10.31
N VAL A 190 9.22 27.95 9.84
CA VAL A 190 8.22 26.89 10.07
C VAL A 190 8.04 26.63 11.56
N TYR A 191 9.14 26.51 12.32
CA TYR A 191 9.07 26.28 13.75
C TYR A 191 8.33 27.43 14.46
N ASN A 192 8.70 28.68 14.16
CA ASN A 192 8.08 29.85 14.78
C ASN A 192 6.59 29.95 14.46
N MET A 193 6.20 29.62 13.21
CA MET A 193 4.79 29.57 12.82
C MET A 193 4.02 28.49 13.61
N LEU A 194 4.56 27.27 13.71
CA LEU A 194 3.93 26.19 14.45
C LEU A 194 3.84 26.50 15.95
N TYR A 195 4.87 27.19 16.50
CA TYR A 195 4.88 27.65 17.87
C TYR A 195 3.77 28.68 18.12
N ALA A 196 3.67 29.71 17.27
CA ALA A 196 2.63 30.72 17.34
C ALA A 196 1.22 30.12 17.20
N PHE A 197 1.04 29.16 16.31
CA PHE A 197 -0.24 28.45 16.18
C PHE A 197 -0.61 27.62 17.41
N THR A 198 0.36 27.23 18.21
CA THR A 198 0.12 26.45 19.44
C THR A 198 -0.13 27.36 20.66
N TYR A 199 0.57 28.51 20.76
CA TYR A 199 0.63 29.25 22.00
C TYR A 199 0.08 30.69 21.95
N ASP A 200 -0.20 31.22 20.75
CA ASP A 200 -0.61 32.62 20.59
C ASP A 200 -2.10 32.77 20.21
N ASP A 201 -2.93 31.78 20.57
CA ASP A 201 -4.39 31.79 20.38
C ASP A 201 -4.82 32.31 18.97
N PRO A 202 -4.43 31.63 17.89
CA PRO A 202 -4.65 32.12 16.52
C PRO A 202 -6.12 32.18 16.10
N ASP A 203 -7.02 31.51 16.80
CA ASP A 203 -8.47 31.55 16.55
C ASP A 203 -9.20 32.56 17.44
N GLY A 204 -8.49 33.16 18.43
CA GLY A 204 -8.99 34.23 19.25
C GLY A 204 -10.08 33.84 20.24
N ASN A 205 -10.18 32.54 20.57
CA ASN A 205 -11.23 32.02 21.46
C ASN A 205 -10.88 32.12 22.98
N GLY A 206 -9.62 32.44 23.30
CA GLY A 206 -9.10 32.59 24.67
C GLY A 206 -8.85 31.25 25.39
N VAL A 207 -8.77 30.15 24.65
CA VAL A 207 -8.54 28.78 25.17
C VAL A 207 -7.31 28.20 24.51
N ASP A 208 -6.45 27.49 25.27
CA ASP A 208 -5.28 26.78 24.74
C ASP A 208 -5.72 25.44 24.09
N ASP A 209 -6.36 25.49 22.93
CA ASP A 209 -6.88 24.32 22.22
C ASP A 209 -6.44 24.21 20.75
N THR A 210 -5.52 25.07 20.32
CA THR A 210 -4.93 25.06 18.99
C THR A 210 -3.55 24.38 18.97
N TYR A 211 -3.23 23.72 17.87
CA TYR A 211 -1.99 22.98 17.69
C TYR A 211 -1.36 23.32 16.35
N GLY A 212 -0.07 23.64 16.35
CA GLY A 212 0.67 23.99 15.14
C GLY A 212 0.90 22.80 14.21
N LEU A 213 1.10 21.61 14.78
CA LEU A 213 1.33 20.38 13.99
C LEU A 213 0.69 19.19 14.66
N GLU A 214 -0.10 18.44 13.91
CA GLU A 214 -0.61 17.15 14.32
C GLU A 214 0.07 16.04 13.51
N LEU A 215 0.58 15.03 14.21
CA LEU A 215 1.17 13.84 13.59
C LEU A 215 0.32 12.62 13.92
N CYS A 216 0.17 11.74 12.93
CA CYS A 216 -0.51 10.48 13.10
C CYS A 216 0.49 9.31 13.24
N LYS A 217 -0.02 8.11 13.48
CA LYS A 217 0.80 6.89 13.56
C LYS A 217 1.55 6.59 12.24
N TYR A 218 1.07 7.13 11.12
CA TYR A 218 1.73 6.98 9.83
C TYR A 218 2.99 7.86 9.78
N THR A 219 4.13 7.28 9.41
CA THR A 219 5.45 7.94 9.45
C THR A 219 5.73 8.87 8.27
N GLY A 220 4.85 8.93 7.27
CA GLY A 220 5.05 9.77 6.09
C GLY A 220 5.40 11.24 6.35
N PRO A 221 4.79 11.94 7.33
CA PRO A 221 5.20 13.29 7.70
C PRO A 221 6.66 13.39 8.19
N LEU A 222 7.15 12.40 8.96
CA LEU A 222 8.54 12.34 9.38
C LEU A 222 9.47 12.17 8.19
N ASP A 223 9.11 11.31 7.24
CA ASP A 223 9.89 11.09 6.01
C ASP A 223 10.06 12.38 5.20
N VAL A 224 9.11 13.31 5.27
CA VAL A 224 9.20 14.63 4.64
C VAL A 224 10.09 15.57 5.46
N ILE A 225 9.84 15.69 6.77
CA ILE A 225 10.56 16.61 7.66
C ILE A 225 12.04 16.27 7.70
N GLN A 226 12.42 14.99 7.74
CA GLN A 226 13.83 14.60 7.74
C GLN A 226 14.59 15.10 6.50
N THR A 227 13.92 15.24 5.35
CA THR A 227 14.55 15.75 4.13
C THR A 227 14.92 17.23 4.23
N TRP A 228 14.26 18.02 5.07
CA TRP A 228 14.62 19.43 5.33
C TRP A 228 15.99 19.56 5.97
N PHE A 229 16.45 18.54 6.68
CA PHE A 229 17.78 18.45 7.31
C PHE A 229 18.84 17.81 6.42
N GLY A 230 18.49 17.48 5.16
CA GLY A 230 19.42 16.85 4.22
C GLY A 230 19.44 15.32 4.27
N CYS A 231 18.53 14.70 5.04
CA CYS A 231 18.41 13.25 5.03
C CYS A 231 17.92 12.74 3.68
N GLY A 232 18.45 11.59 3.25
CA GLY A 232 17.87 10.80 2.18
C GLY A 232 16.57 10.08 2.61
N ASN A 233 16.03 9.29 1.70
CA ASN A 233 14.90 8.42 1.98
C ASN A 233 15.42 6.99 2.19
N GLU A 234 15.31 6.46 3.41
CA GLU A 234 15.80 5.15 3.86
C GLU A 234 17.33 5.00 3.85
N TRP A 235 17.98 5.32 2.74
CA TRP A 235 19.41 5.15 2.54
C TRP A 235 20.05 6.42 1.98
N VAL A 236 21.27 6.69 2.38
CA VAL A 236 22.10 7.78 1.87
C VAL A 236 23.51 7.27 1.56
N GLU A 237 24.12 7.80 0.52
CA GLU A 237 25.52 7.52 0.22
C GLU A 237 26.42 8.46 1.03
N GLN A 238 27.32 7.89 1.85
CA GLN A 238 28.35 8.59 2.57
C GLN A 238 29.70 7.89 2.34
N ASP A 239 30.67 8.61 1.82
CA ASP A 239 32.02 8.08 1.53
C ASP A 239 32.04 6.81 0.67
N GLY A 240 31.16 6.72 -0.33
CA GLY A 240 31.04 5.58 -1.24
C GLY A 240 30.34 4.36 -0.61
N LYS A 241 29.66 4.52 0.52
CA LYS A 241 28.90 3.46 1.19
C LYS A 241 27.46 3.87 1.38
N LEU A 242 26.55 2.91 1.25
CA LEU A 242 25.15 3.08 1.61
C LEU A 242 25.00 2.97 3.13
N VAL A 243 24.51 4.04 3.74
CA VAL A 243 24.25 4.16 5.17
C VAL A 243 22.74 4.32 5.39
N PRO A 244 22.12 3.59 6.31
CA PRO A 244 20.71 3.83 6.66
C PRO A 244 20.55 5.24 7.23
N VAL A 245 19.52 5.99 6.80
CA VAL A 245 19.35 7.41 7.22
C VAL A 245 19.29 7.58 8.74
N HIS A 246 18.70 6.62 9.47
CA HIS A 246 18.60 6.68 10.93
C HIS A 246 19.95 6.60 11.67
N GLN A 247 21.06 6.34 10.96
CA GLN A 247 22.42 6.36 11.49
C GLN A 247 23.15 7.67 11.22
N THR A 248 22.51 8.61 10.54
CA THR A 248 23.12 9.89 10.16
C THR A 248 22.91 10.96 11.24
N ALA A 249 23.78 11.98 11.23
CA ALA A 249 23.65 13.12 12.14
C ALA A 249 22.42 13.96 11.80
N GLU A 250 22.13 14.12 10.52
CA GLU A 250 21.01 14.86 9.96
C GLU A 250 19.67 14.29 10.43
N TYR A 251 19.54 12.96 10.47
CA TYR A 251 18.34 12.31 11.00
C TYR A 251 18.13 12.59 12.50
N LYS A 252 19.21 12.54 13.27
CA LYS A 252 19.17 12.89 14.68
C LYS A 252 18.74 14.35 14.89
N GLU A 253 19.24 15.26 14.05
CA GLU A 253 18.88 16.67 14.09
C GLU A 253 17.39 16.88 13.77
N ALA A 254 16.87 16.21 12.75
CA ALA A 254 15.46 16.21 12.40
C ALA A 254 14.58 15.76 13.60
N LEU A 255 14.94 14.65 14.27
CA LEU A 255 14.21 14.17 15.44
C LEU A 255 14.30 15.14 16.62
N GLN A 256 15.44 15.80 16.82
CA GLN A 256 15.60 16.81 17.86
C GLN A 256 14.71 18.04 17.61
N TRP A 257 14.62 18.48 16.35
CA TRP A 257 13.72 19.56 15.95
C TRP A 257 12.25 19.18 16.14
N MET A 258 11.85 17.98 15.75
CA MET A 258 10.47 17.50 15.94
C MET A 258 10.07 17.34 17.40
N ARG A 259 11.03 17.19 18.29
CA ARG A 259 10.78 17.09 19.74
C ARG A 259 10.51 18.45 20.40
N LYS A 260 10.96 19.55 19.82
CA LYS A 260 10.72 20.90 20.35
C LYS A 260 9.23 21.26 20.33
#